data_1033d13e26fa7bb8c4d0558b49e85e89
#
_entry.id   1033d13e26fa7bb8c4d0558b49e85e89
#
_cell.length_a   1.000
_cell.length_b   1.000
_cell.length_c   1.000
_cell.angle_alpha   90.00
_cell.angle_beta   90.00
_cell.angle_gamma   90.00
#
_symmetry.space_group_name_H-M   'P 1'
#
loop_
_entity.id
_entity.type
_entity.pdbx_description
1 polymer ?
#
loop_
_entity_poly.entity_id
_entity_poly.type
_entity_poly.pdbx_seq_one_letter_code
_entity_poly.pdbx_strand_id
1 'polypeptide(L)'
;MKGFLMDNEEKKLWELYKRTGRPELQEEIVIRYLRLVHYIANRLVIYASKSLDKDDLYSAGVIGLLEAIERYDLTKGIEFKSFAGIRIRGAIIDEIRRFDW
;
A
#
# COMPACT_ATOMS: atom_id res chain seq x y z
N MET A 1 -2.42 21.71 -0.89
CA MET A 1 -1.53 21.18 -1.90
C MET A 1 -0.31 20.56 -1.34
N LYS A 2 0.37 21.27 -0.48
CA LYS A 2 1.64 20.76 0.03
C LYS A 2 1.51 19.51 0.85
N GLY A 3 0.38 19.33 1.51
CA GLY A 3 0.20 18.20 2.41
C GLY A 3 0.25 16.85 1.75
N PHE A 4 0.05 16.77 0.44
CA PHE A 4 0.07 15.48 -0.23
C PHE A 4 1.28 15.31 -1.14
N LEU A 5 2.19 16.27 -1.13
CA LEU A 5 3.41 16.12 -1.92
C LEU A 5 4.45 15.41 -1.09
N MET A 6 5.22 14.57 -1.77
CA MET A 6 6.35 13.90 -1.14
C MET A 6 7.41 14.95 -0.79
N ASP A 7 8.17 14.71 0.29
CA ASP A 7 9.33 15.53 0.51
C ASP A 7 10.41 15.19 -0.53
N ASN A 8 11.46 15.99 -0.56
CA ASN A 8 12.49 15.83 -1.58
C ASN A 8 13.21 14.48 -1.48
N GLU A 9 13.39 13.99 -0.28
CA GLU A 9 14.06 12.71 -0.09
C GLU A 9 13.24 11.57 -0.67
N GLU A 10 11.95 11.56 -0.38
CA GLU A 10 11.08 10.50 -0.92
C GLU A 10 10.95 10.62 -2.42
N LYS A 11 10.87 11.83 -2.94
CA LYS A 11 10.77 12.03 -4.37
C LYS A 11 11.98 11.46 -5.10
N LYS A 12 13.17 11.69 -4.56
CA LYS A 12 14.39 11.13 -5.15
C LYS A 12 14.38 9.61 -5.09
N LEU A 13 13.89 9.05 -3.99
CA LEU A 13 13.78 7.60 -3.84
C LEU A 13 12.88 7.03 -4.92
N TRP A 14 11.71 7.63 -5.13
CA TRP A 14 10.79 7.19 -6.16
C TRP A 14 11.39 7.29 -7.56
N GLU A 15 12.04 8.42 -7.85
CA GLU A 15 12.64 8.62 -9.16
C GLU A 15 13.69 7.58 -9.44
N LEU A 16 14.54 7.30 -8.45
CA LEU A 16 15.57 6.29 -8.61
C LEU A 16 14.96 4.89 -8.77
N TYR A 17 13.95 4.58 -7.97
CA TYR A 17 13.29 3.28 -8.09
C TYR A 17 12.65 3.10 -9.46
N LYS A 18 11.94 4.12 -9.95
CA LYS A 18 11.27 3.99 -11.24
C LYS A 18 12.27 3.87 -12.40
N ARG A 19 13.44 4.48 -12.25
CA ARG A 19 14.47 4.39 -13.29
C ARG A 19 15.20 3.05 -13.26
N THR A 20 15.42 2.48 -12.09
CA THR A 20 16.29 1.30 -11.96
C THR A 20 15.54 0.00 -11.67
N GLY A 21 14.38 0.08 -11.01
CA GLY A 21 13.65 -1.11 -10.60
C GLY A 21 14.31 -1.91 -9.48
N ARG A 22 15.28 -1.33 -8.77
CA ARG A 22 16.04 -2.07 -7.78
C ARG A 22 15.18 -2.47 -6.57
N PRO A 23 15.22 -3.75 -6.18
CA PRO A 23 14.37 -4.25 -5.10
C PRO A 23 14.59 -3.56 -3.76
N GLU A 24 15.82 -3.18 -3.45
CA GLU A 24 16.10 -2.52 -2.17
C GLU A 24 15.47 -1.14 -2.09
N LEU A 25 15.29 -0.47 -3.23
CA LEU A 25 14.60 0.80 -3.26
C LEU A 25 13.11 0.61 -3.09
N GLN A 26 12.57 -0.45 -3.68
CA GLN A 26 11.16 -0.79 -3.47
C GLN A 26 10.90 -1.06 -2.00
N GLU A 27 11.80 -1.79 -1.35
CA GLU A 27 11.64 -2.10 0.06
C GLU A 27 11.63 -0.83 0.92
N GLU A 28 12.47 0.13 0.60
CA GLU A 28 12.47 1.39 1.33
C GLU A 28 11.13 2.10 1.21
N ILE A 29 10.54 2.08 0.01
CA ILE A 29 9.23 2.70 -0.20
C ILE A 29 8.18 1.95 0.60
N VAL A 30 8.21 0.60 0.57
CA VAL A 30 7.27 -0.21 1.34
C VAL A 30 7.30 0.18 2.80
N ILE A 31 8.50 0.27 3.39
CA ILE A 31 8.64 0.56 4.81
C ILE A 31 7.98 1.89 5.16
N ARG A 32 8.07 2.88 4.29
CA ARG A 32 7.46 4.19 4.55
C ARG A 32 5.94 4.15 4.64
N TYR A 33 5.31 3.12 4.06
CA TYR A 33 3.86 3.07 3.99
C TYR A 33 3.23 1.90 4.74
N LEU A 34 4.03 1.17 5.54
CA LEU A 34 3.48 0.06 6.32
C LEU A 34 2.43 0.52 7.34
N ARG A 35 2.57 1.72 7.89
CA ARG A 35 1.58 2.26 8.80
C ARG A 35 0.21 2.39 8.14
N LEU A 36 0.22 2.77 6.86
CA LEU A 36 -1.04 2.87 6.12
C LEU A 36 -1.71 1.52 6.00
N VAL A 37 -0.91 0.46 5.75
CA VAL A 37 -1.45 -0.89 5.67
C VAL A 37 -2.06 -1.30 7.01
N HIS A 38 -1.35 -1.06 8.11
CA HIS A 38 -1.86 -1.39 9.44
C HIS A 38 -3.15 -0.64 9.73
N TYR A 39 -3.19 0.63 9.40
CA TYR A 39 -4.37 1.46 9.63
C TYR A 39 -5.60 0.89 8.92
N ILE A 40 -5.43 0.54 7.65
CA ILE A 40 -6.56 0.03 6.86
C ILE A 40 -6.97 -1.35 7.34
N ALA A 41 -5.99 -2.23 7.63
CA ALA A 41 -6.29 -3.57 8.14
C ALA A 41 -7.05 -3.51 9.46
N ASN A 42 -6.63 -2.62 10.37
CA ASN A 42 -7.30 -2.47 11.65
C ASN A 42 -8.75 -2.04 11.49
N ARG A 43 -9.04 -1.19 10.50
CA ARG A 43 -10.40 -0.72 10.30
C ARG A 43 -11.29 -1.79 9.66
N LEU A 44 -10.71 -2.71 8.91
CA LEU A 44 -11.49 -3.69 8.17
C LEU A 44 -11.63 -5.03 8.88
N VAL A 45 -10.87 -5.25 9.96
CA VAL A 45 -10.87 -6.56 10.63
C VAL A 45 -12.25 -6.91 11.19
N ILE A 46 -13.08 -5.92 11.50
CA ILE A 46 -14.42 -6.19 12.01
C ILE A 46 -15.32 -6.89 10.99
N TYR A 47 -14.96 -6.81 9.72
CA TYR A 47 -15.73 -7.47 8.65
C TYR A 47 -15.21 -8.86 8.31
N ALA A 48 -14.12 -9.28 8.95
CA ALA A 48 -13.51 -10.57 8.64
C ALA A 48 -14.20 -11.68 9.41
N SER A 49 -14.22 -12.87 8.81
CA SER A 49 -14.71 -14.05 9.50
C SER A 49 -13.72 -14.44 10.61
N LYS A 50 -14.16 -15.36 11.49
CA LYS A 50 -13.33 -15.79 12.60
C LYS A 50 -12.05 -16.50 12.15
N SER A 51 -12.02 -16.98 10.91
CA SER A 51 -10.85 -17.68 10.40
C SER A 51 -9.75 -16.72 9.94
N LEU A 52 -10.03 -15.42 9.89
CA LEU A 52 -9.05 -14.41 9.52
C LEU A 52 -8.78 -13.50 10.69
N ASP A 53 -7.50 -13.23 10.93
CA ASP A 53 -7.14 -12.25 11.95
C ASP A 53 -6.50 -11.04 11.29
N LYS A 54 -6.10 -10.10 12.14
CA LYS A 54 -5.53 -8.84 11.68
C LYS A 54 -4.25 -9.06 10.87
N ASP A 55 -3.45 -10.07 11.25
CA ASP A 55 -2.19 -10.33 10.55
C ASP A 55 -2.44 -10.87 9.14
N ASP A 56 -3.51 -11.66 8.97
CA ASP A 56 -3.89 -12.12 7.62
C ASP A 56 -4.24 -10.94 6.73
N LEU A 57 -4.99 -10.00 7.28
CA LEU A 57 -5.40 -8.82 6.52
C LEU A 57 -4.21 -7.90 6.23
N TYR A 58 -3.30 -7.78 7.19
CA TYR A 58 -2.10 -7.00 6.99
C TYR A 58 -1.28 -7.56 5.84
N SER A 59 -1.08 -8.88 5.82
CA SER A 59 -0.32 -9.52 4.74
C SER A 59 -0.96 -9.28 3.37
N ALA A 60 -2.28 -9.39 3.30
CA ALA A 60 -2.99 -9.11 2.05
C ALA A 60 -2.80 -7.64 1.64
N GLY A 61 -2.84 -6.74 2.62
CA GLY A 61 -2.66 -5.32 2.35
C GLY A 61 -1.27 -4.99 1.85
N VAL A 62 -0.25 -5.70 2.34
CA VAL A 62 1.12 -5.49 1.86
C VAL A 62 1.22 -5.84 0.36
N ILE A 63 0.53 -6.90 -0.06
CA ILE A 63 0.49 -7.26 -1.47
C ILE A 63 -0.13 -6.12 -2.28
N GLY A 64 -1.23 -5.54 -1.79
CA GLY A 64 -1.84 -4.39 -2.45
C GLY A 64 -0.91 -3.19 -2.50
N LEU A 65 -0.14 -2.97 -1.44
CA LEU A 65 0.85 -1.89 -1.43
C LEU A 65 1.93 -2.12 -2.48
N LEU A 66 2.44 -3.35 -2.59
CA LEU A 66 3.44 -3.66 -3.58
C LEU A 66 2.94 -3.40 -5.00
N GLU A 67 1.69 -3.81 -5.27
CA GLU A 67 1.08 -3.53 -6.58
C GLU A 67 0.98 -2.04 -6.83
N ALA A 68 0.60 -1.28 -5.81
CA ALA A 68 0.48 0.17 -5.95
C ALA A 68 1.83 0.79 -6.28
N ILE A 69 2.89 0.33 -5.63
CA ILE A 69 4.23 0.87 -5.87
C ILE A 69 4.65 0.61 -7.31
N GLU A 70 4.39 -0.60 -7.82
CA GLU A 70 4.76 -0.94 -9.17
C GLU A 70 4.00 -0.13 -10.22
N ARG A 71 2.73 0.15 -9.95
CA ARG A 71 1.86 0.78 -10.92
C ARG A 71 1.81 2.29 -10.81
N TYR A 72 2.34 2.85 -9.73
CA TYR A 72 2.26 4.29 -9.53
C TYR A 72 3.02 5.05 -10.61
N ASP A 73 2.39 6.09 -11.15
CA ASP A 73 2.97 6.93 -12.19
C ASP A 73 3.20 8.32 -11.60
N LEU A 74 4.47 8.69 -11.48
CA LEU A 74 4.85 9.97 -10.88
C LEU A 74 4.34 11.16 -11.65
N THR A 75 4.00 10.98 -12.93
CA THR A 75 3.61 12.09 -13.79
C THR A 75 2.13 12.39 -13.78
N LYS A 76 1.33 11.58 -13.09
CA LYS A 76 -0.13 11.74 -13.15
C LYS A 76 -0.68 12.72 -12.13
N GLY A 77 0.12 13.22 -11.22
CA GLY A 77 -0.35 14.21 -10.26
C GLY A 77 -1.25 13.66 -9.16
N ILE A 78 -1.35 12.35 -9.04
CA ILE A 78 -2.14 11.71 -7.98
C ILE A 78 -1.25 11.45 -6.80
N GLU A 79 -1.73 11.78 -5.60
CA GLU A 79 -0.98 11.50 -4.38
C GLU A 79 -0.83 10.00 -4.18
N PHE A 80 0.40 9.53 -3.90
CA PHE A 80 0.62 8.09 -3.76
C PHE A 80 -0.22 7.48 -2.64
N LYS A 81 -0.31 8.17 -1.50
CA LYS A 81 -1.07 7.64 -0.37
C LYS A 81 -2.51 7.31 -0.75
N SER A 82 -3.14 8.20 -1.51
CA SER A 82 -4.52 7.98 -1.97
C SER A 82 -4.59 6.83 -2.95
N PHE A 83 -3.66 6.80 -3.88
CA PHE A 83 -3.59 5.72 -4.87
C PHE A 83 -3.39 4.37 -4.21
N ALA A 84 -2.43 4.30 -3.27
CA ALA A 84 -2.13 3.06 -2.57
C ALA A 84 -3.27 2.63 -1.65
N GLY A 85 -3.92 3.59 -0.99
CA GLY A 85 -5.02 3.28 -0.07
C GLY A 85 -6.12 2.48 -0.74
N ILE A 86 -6.46 2.86 -1.96
CA ILE A 86 -7.50 2.15 -2.72
C ILE A 86 -7.08 0.71 -2.99
N ARG A 87 -5.84 0.49 -3.40
CA ARG A 87 -5.36 -0.85 -3.72
C ARG A 87 -5.17 -1.72 -2.48
N ILE A 88 -4.68 -1.12 -1.40
CA ILE A 88 -4.53 -1.85 -0.13
C ILE A 88 -5.90 -2.30 0.35
N ARG A 89 -6.86 -1.38 0.36
CA ARG A 89 -8.21 -1.70 0.80
C ARG A 89 -8.82 -2.81 -0.08
N GLY A 90 -8.66 -2.70 -1.40
CA GLY A 90 -9.18 -3.70 -2.30
C GLY A 90 -8.59 -5.08 -2.06
N ALA A 91 -7.27 -5.14 -1.83
CA ALA A 91 -6.61 -6.42 -1.56
C ALA A 91 -7.11 -7.05 -0.26
N ILE A 92 -7.32 -6.22 0.77
CA ILE A 92 -7.82 -6.71 2.05
C ILE A 92 -9.26 -7.20 1.91
N ILE A 93 -10.10 -6.44 1.21
CA ILE A 93 -11.49 -6.84 1.00
C ILE A 93 -11.56 -8.15 0.20
N ASP A 94 -10.69 -8.29 -0.81
CA ASP A 94 -10.65 -9.53 -1.58
C ASP A 94 -10.29 -10.72 -0.68
N GLU A 95 -9.37 -10.52 0.26
CA GLU A 95 -9.01 -11.57 1.20
C GLU A 95 -10.18 -11.93 2.11
N ILE A 96 -10.90 -10.93 2.61
CA ILE A 96 -12.08 -11.15 3.44
C ILE A 96 -13.11 -11.97 2.68
N ARG A 97 -13.34 -11.63 1.41
CA ARG A 97 -14.33 -12.32 0.59
C ARG A 97 -13.95 -13.77 0.29
N ARG A 98 -12.66 -14.05 0.17
CA ARG A 98 -12.21 -15.41 -0.10
C ARG A 98 -12.60 -16.38 1.01
N PHE A 99 -12.71 -15.90 2.23
CA PHE A 99 -13.00 -16.72 3.40
C PHE A 99 -14.39 -16.48 3.95
N ASP A 100 -15.21 -15.76 3.22
CA ASP A 100 -16.57 -15.44 3.64
C ASP A 100 -17.54 -16.34 2.90
N TRP A 101 -17.87 -17.43 3.57
CA TRP A 101 -18.74 -18.41 2.98
C TRP A 101 -20.14 -18.27 3.48
#